data_2ea1f138d35596f949287a1ae0988929
#
_entry.id   2ea1f138d35596f949287a1ae0988929
#
_cell.length_a   1.000
_cell.length_b   1.000
_cell.length_c   1.000
_cell.angle_alpha   90.00
_cell.angle_beta   90.00
_cell.angle_gamma   90.00
#
_symmetry.space_group_name_H-M   'P 1'
#
loop_
_entity.id
_entity.type
_entity.pdbx_description
1 polymer ?
#
loop_
_entity_poly.entity_id
_entity_poly.type
_entity_poly.pdbx_seq_one_letter_code
_entity_poly.pdbx_strand_id
1 'polypeptide(L)'
;MSKKIEIKKLVEKYGHDFSKYPRPGKDLIQYSGPTFDTSEFEAAIDVLLDGWFGLGEKAEEFELQTAHALGKEFGVFVNSGSSANLVALLTIRELFKDKISGSRNKVIVPASSFPTTVNPIIQLGFEPLFVDVEFGTYAPVYDQVIAALERHDVIGMMFAHPLGNPVVQTKEYYEKLNKAGGFLIEDCCDCLGGKYLDVPVGTYSHAATLSTYMAHHITSGEGGMVCFNRKKHQRIAKSFRDWGRGCFCSGKDVLSVDGACGKRFSCWIDNNVSDHRYIYERLGYNLKPIEMQAAIGLVQLKKLEGFVKARNNNFKHLGSLLSSIEGEVHLPYSSEFVTPSWFSYPITIKKESLLTRDLLTKSLESKKIQTRTFFAGNVLKHPAYQKIAKSTPYSLKNSDLIYKNTFMVGVWPGINFEAIEYIADNILSIVSGDNT
;
A
#
# COMPACT_ATOMS: atom_id res chain seq x y z
N MET A 1 13.35 -24.59 32.87
CA MET A 1 13.02 -23.51 31.90
C MET A 1 12.99 -24.12 30.51
N SER A 2 11.99 -23.88 29.68
CA SER A 2 12.01 -24.49 28.33
C SER A 2 13.11 -23.85 27.50
N LYS A 3 13.76 -24.61 26.59
CA LYS A 3 14.77 -24.10 25.64
C LYS A 3 14.30 -22.87 24.87
N LYS A 4 13.01 -22.78 24.62
CA LYS A 4 12.35 -21.62 23.97
C LYS A 4 12.54 -20.32 24.77
N ILE A 5 12.41 -20.36 26.11
CA ILE A 5 12.61 -19.20 26.98
C ILE A 5 14.08 -18.73 26.96
N GLU A 6 15.03 -19.67 26.90
CA GLU A 6 16.46 -19.34 26.83
C GLU A 6 16.81 -18.63 25.52
N ILE A 7 16.28 -19.08 24.39
CA ILE A 7 16.48 -18.45 23.08
C ILE A 7 15.91 -17.02 23.09
N LYS A 8 14.68 -16.81 23.61
CA LYS A 8 14.08 -15.47 23.71
C LYS A 8 14.92 -14.51 24.55
N LYS A 9 15.49 -14.96 25.68
CA LYS A 9 16.43 -14.15 26.48
C LYS A 9 17.70 -13.76 25.74
N LEU A 10 18.20 -14.62 24.85
CA LEU A 10 19.32 -14.28 23.99
C LEU A 10 18.96 -13.21 22.97
N VAL A 11 17.74 -13.26 22.43
CA VAL A 11 17.24 -12.19 21.51
C VAL A 11 17.13 -10.85 22.24
N GLU A 12 16.57 -10.82 23.45
CA GLU A 12 16.55 -9.59 24.27
C GLU A 12 17.95 -9.04 24.50
N LYS A 13 18.93 -9.91 24.74
CA LYS A 13 20.30 -9.49 25.05
C LYS A 13 21.10 -9.05 23.84
N TYR A 14 20.94 -9.69 22.68
CA TYR A 14 21.78 -9.53 21.50
C TYR A 14 21.03 -9.01 20.27
N GLY A 15 19.71 -8.87 20.32
CA GLY A 15 18.89 -8.32 19.26
C GLY A 15 19.21 -6.85 19.01
N HIS A 16 18.85 -6.37 17.81
CA HIS A 16 19.01 -4.96 17.48
C HIS A 16 18.08 -4.09 18.35
N ASP A 17 18.63 -3.02 18.90
CA ASP A 17 17.87 -2.07 19.72
C ASP A 17 17.25 -1.00 18.84
N PHE A 18 15.98 -1.20 18.49
CA PHE A 18 15.17 -0.26 17.70
C PHE A 18 14.59 0.91 18.52
N SER A 19 14.86 0.98 19.83
CA SER A 19 14.34 2.05 20.69
C SER A 19 15.11 3.37 20.52
N LYS A 20 16.25 3.36 19.85
CA LYS A 20 17.10 4.52 19.68
C LYS A 20 16.66 5.37 18.51
N TYR A 21 16.37 6.63 18.79
CA TYR A 21 16.13 7.62 17.76
C TYR A 21 17.45 8.10 17.11
N PRO A 22 17.41 8.49 15.83
CA PRO A 22 18.60 9.05 15.17
C PRO A 22 19.00 10.38 15.81
N ARG A 23 20.28 10.57 16.05
CA ARG A 23 20.85 11.81 16.57
C ARG A 23 21.06 12.80 15.41
N PRO A 24 20.42 13.98 15.43
CA PRO A 24 20.56 14.99 14.41
C PRO A 24 22.01 15.29 14.03
N GLY A 25 22.32 15.35 12.74
CA GLY A 25 23.65 15.62 12.19
C GLY A 25 24.66 14.47 12.34
N LYS A 26 24.40 13.48 13.19
CA LYS A 26 25.29 12.33 13.43
C LYS A 26 24.82 11.05 12.75
N ASP A 27 23.56 10.71 12.91
CA ASP A 27 22.96 9.50 12.36
C ASP A 27 22.10 9.85 11.14
N LEU A 28 21.82 8.87 10.27
CA LEU A 28 20.93 9.05 9.13
C LEU A 28 19.48 9.12 9.61
N ILE A 29 18.81 10.23 9.36
CA ILE A 29 17.37 10.38 9.56
C ILE A 29 16.68 9.80 8.33
N GLN A 30 16.18 8.57 8.46
CA GLN A 30 15.53 7.84 7.37
C GLN A 30 14.12 8.38 7.08
N TYR A 31 13.69 8.32 5.80
CA TYR A 31 12.33 8.72 5.42
C TYR A 31 11.27 7.75 5.94
N SER A 32 11.63 6.50 6.16
CA SER A 32 10.80 5.45 6.77
C SER A 32 11.68 4.25 7.18
N GLY A 33 11.14 3.36 8.00
CA GLY A 33 11.83 2.16 8.45
C GLY A 33 10.95 1.30 9.37
N PRO A 34 11.41 0.14 9.78
CA PRO A 34 10.68 -0.73 10.70
C PRO A 34 10.77 -0.20 12.14
N THR A 35 9.67 -0.26 12.86
CA THR A 35 9.64 -0.03 14.31
C THR A 35 9.35 -1.34 15.01
N PHE A 36 10.39 -2.01 15.46
CA PHE A 36 10.33 -3.30 16.13
C PHE A 36 10.69 -3.18 17.62
N ASP A 37 10.27 -4.17 18.37
CA ASP A 37 10.82 -4.51 19.68
C ASP A 37 11.07 -6.03 19.75
N THR A 38 11.26 -6.59 20.92
CA THR A 38 11.53 -8.03 21.08
C THR A 38 10.37 -8.92 20.67
N SER A 39 9.15 -8.42 20.65
CA SER A 39 7.94 -9.22 20.37
C SER A 39 7.84 -9.70 18.91
N GLU A 40 8.34 -8.94 17.92
CA GLU A 40 8.42 -9.39 16.53
C GLU A 40 9.42 -10.56 16.38
N PHE A 41 10.58 -10.44 17.03
CA PHE A 41 11.59 -11.49 17.01
C PHE A 41 11.09 -12.75 17.72
N GLU A 42 10.40 -12.59 18.86
CA GLU A 42 9.81 -13.72 19.57
C GLU A 42 8.76 -14.44 18.73
N ALA A 43 7.88 -13.70 18.05
CA ALA A 43 6.87 -14.28 17.17
C ALA A 43 7.50 -15.06 16.00
N ALA A 44 8.58 -14.52 15.41
CA ALA A 44 9.34 -15.21 14.36
C ALA A 44 10.01 -16.49 14.86
N ILE A 45 10.65 -16.45 16.04
CA ILE A 45 11.29 -17.60 16.68
C ILE A 45 10.26 -18.68 17.00
N ASP A 46 9.08 -18.31 17.45
CA ASP A 46 8.02 -19.27 17.74
C ASP A 46 7.69 -20.11 16.52
N VAL A 47 7.53 -19.50 15.35
CA VAL A 47 7.30 -20.20 14.08
C VAL A 47 8.49 -21.07 13.67
N LEU A 48 9.74 -20.56 13.84
CA LEU A 48 10.95 -21.32 13.54
C LEU A 48 11.05 -22.60 14.40
N LEU A 49 10.71 -22.50 15.68
CA LEU A 49 10.77 -23.64 16.63
C LEU A 49 9.63 -24.65 16.42
N ASP A 50 8.46 -24.17 15.94
CA ASP A 50 7.32 -25.03 15.58
C ASP A 50 7.57 -25.79 14.26
N GLY A 51 8.53 -25.33 13.44
CA GLY A 51 8.98 -26.01 12.21
C GLY A 51 7.97 -25.94 11.04
N TRP A 52 6.91 -25.16 11.14
CA TRP A 52 5.93 -24.97 10.05
C TRP A 52 6.15 -23.64 9.34
N PHE A 53 6.73 -23.68 8.14
CA PHE A 53 7.09 -22.48 7.37
C PHE A 53 6.07 -22.10 6.28
N GLY A 54 5.25 -23.04 5.82
CA GLY A 54 4.16 -22.75 4.89
C GLY A 54 3.03 -21.96 5.58
N LEU A 55 2.11 -21.41 4.81
CA LEU A 55 0.96 -20.70 5.37
C LEU A 55 0.16 -21.59 6.34
N GLY A 56 -0.13 -21.09 7.52
CA GLY A 56 -0.80 -21.80 8.60
C GLY A 56 -1.71 -20.90 9.41
N GLU A 57 -1.85 -21.18 10.71
CA GLU A 57 -2.79 -20.49 11.61
C GLU A 57 -2.47 -18.99 11.76
N LYS A 58 -1.18 -18.60 11.76
CA LYS A 58 -0.79 -17.17 11.85
C LYS A 58 -1.16 -16.42 10.59
N ALA A 59 -0.99 -17.04 9.43
CA ALA A 59 -1.41 -16.44 8.16
C ALA A 59 -2.92 -16.26 8.10
N GLU A 60 -3.71 -17.25 8.54
CA GLU A 60 -5.19 -17.16 8.57
C GLU A 60 -5.66 -16.06 9.53
N GLU A 61 -5.06 -15.97 10.72
CA GLU A 61 -5.34 -14.92 11.69
C GLU A 61 -4.96 -13.54 11.14
N PHE A 62 -3.80 -13.42 10.49
CA PHE A 62 -3.34 -12.16 9.89
C PHE A 62 -4.20 -11.73 8.70
N GLU A 63 -4.64 -12.69 7.84
CA GLU A 63 -5.61 -12.45 6.76
C GLU A 63 -6.90 -11.82 7.32
N LEU A 64 -7.45 -12.38 8.39
CA LEU A 64 -8.69 -11.92 9.01
C LEU A 64 -8.55 -10.54 9.66
N GLN A 65 -7.55 -10.38 10.54
CA GLN A 65 -7.36 -9.13 11.29
C GLN A 65 -7.03 -7.96 10.36
N THR A 66 -6.19 -8.19 9.33
CA THR A 66 -5.87 -7.14 8.35
C THR A 66 -7.08 -6.77 7.49
N ALA A 67 -7.90 -7.76 7.10
CA ALA A 67 -9.14 -7.47 6.39
C ALA A 67 -10.06 -6.54 7.21
N HIS A 68 -10.24 -6.84 8.49
CA HIS A 68 -11.04 -6.01 9.38
C HIS A 68 -10.46 -4.59 9.55
N ALA A 69 -9.13 -4.45 9.63
CA ALA A 69 -8.47 -3.14 9.69
C ALA A 69 -8.70 -2.29 8.42
N LEU A 70 -9.02 -2.91 7.29
CA LEU A 70 -9.38 -2.28 6.01
C LEU A 70 -10.91 -2.26 5.75
N GLY A 71 -11.74 -2.51 6.78
CA GLY A 71 -13.20 -2.53 6.62
C GLY A 71 -13.72 -3.63 5.71
N LYS A 72 -12.99 -4.77 5.62
CA LYS A 72 -13.32 -5.96 4.82
C LYS A 72 -13.48 -7.18 5.72
N GLU A 73 -14.05 -8.26 5.17
CA GLU A 73 -14.30 -9.48 5.93
C GLU A 73 -13.27 -10.60 5.66
N PHE A 74 -12.67 -10.62 4.48
CA PHE A 74 -11.80 -11.71 4.03
C PHE A 74 -10.52 -11.17 3.42
N GLY A 75 -9.36 -11.60 3.93
CA GLY A 75 -8.04 -11.30 3.40
C GLY A 75 -7.42 -12.49 2.66
N VAL A 76 -6.46 -12.20 1.80
CA VAL A 76 -5.55 -13.16 1.18
C VAL A 76 -4.14 -12.60 1.30
N PHE A 77 -3.30 -13.25 2.09
CA PHE A 77 -1.92 -12.86 2.30
C PHE A 77 -1.07 -13.26 1.10
N VAL A 78 -0.34 -12.31 0.54
CA VAL A 78 0.55 -12.46 -0.61
C VAL A 78 1.95 -11.91 -0.30
N ASN A 79 2.93 -12.20 -1.17
CA ASN A 79 4.34 -11.91 -0.90
C ASN A 79 4.75 -10.43 -1.06
N SER A 80 3.87 -9.56 -1.53
CA SER A 80 4.11 -8.10 -1.61
C SER A 80 2.83 -7.31 -1.87
N GLY A 81 2.83 -6.00 -1.60
CA GLY A 81 1.76 -5.10 -2.01
C GLY A 81 1.54 -5.06 -3.53
N SER A 82 2.61 -5.17 -4.29
CA SER A 82 2.53 -5.27 -5.77
C SER A 82 1.78 -6.52 -6.22
N SER A 83 2.02 -7.65 -5.57
CA SER A 83 1.27 -8.89 -5.81
C SER A 83 -0.19 -8.76 -5.34
N ALA A 84 -0.44 -8.01 -4.26
CA ALA A 84 -1.79 -7.72 -3.81
C ALA A 84 -2.59 -6.96 -4.88
N ASN A 85 -2.01 -5.92 -5.47
CA ASN A 85 -2.60 -5.15 -6.56
C ASN A 85 -2.90 -6.03 -7.79
N LEU A 86 -1.95 -6.89 -8.17
CA LEU A 86 -2.14 -7.82 -9.28
C LEU A 86 -3.27 -8.82 -9.01
N VAL A 87 -3.28 -9.45 -7.84
CA VAL A 87 -4.32 -10.44 -7.45
C VAL A 87 -5.68 -9.78 -7.29
N ALA A 88 -5.73 -8.54 -6.78
CA ALA A 88 -6.97 -7.77 -6.70
C ALA A 88 -7.60 -7.59 -8.09
N LEU A 89 -6.83 -7.09 -9.05
CA LEU A 89 -7.36 -6.82 -10.40
C LEU A 89 -7.63 -8.11 -11.18
N LEU A 90 -6.85 -9.19 -11.00
CA LEU A 90 -7.15 -10.53 -11.55
C LEU A 90 -8.50 -11.04 -11.06
N THR A 91 -8.73 -10.94 -9.75
CA THR A 91 -9.99 -11.35 -9.12
C THR A 91 -11.16 -10.52 -9.65
N ILE A 92 -11.01 -9.21 -9.69
CA ILE A 92 -12.01 -8.28 -10.21
C ILE A 92 -12.29 -8.54 -11.70
N ARG A 93 -11.27 -8.76 -12.52
CA ARG A 93 -11.42 -9.08 -13.94
C ARG A 93 -12.29 -10.33 -14.14
N GLU A 94 -12.09 -11.39 -13.34
CA GLU A 94 -12.92 -12.59 -13.40
C GLU A 94 -14.37 -12.31 -12.98
N LEU A 95 -14.57 -11.53 -11.92
CA LEU A 95 -15.91 -11.19 -11.40
C LEU A 95 -16.72 -10.31 -12.36
N PHE A 96 -16.05 -9.47 -13.13
CA PHE A 96 -16.68 -8.52 -14.05
C PHE A 96 -16.51 -8.91 -15.52
N LYS A 97 -16.07 -10.14 -15.83
CA LYS A 97 -15.77 -10.60 -17.19
C LYS A 97 -16.88 -10.35 -18.21
N ASP A 98 -18.14 -10.53 -17.79
CA ASP A 98 -19.31 -10.35 -18.65
C ASP A 98 -19.66 -8.86 -18.91
N LYS A 99 -19.02 -7.94 -18.19
CA LYS A 99 -19.18 -6.49 -18.32
C LYS A 99 -17.99 -5.81 -19.00
N ILE A 100 -16.89 -6.53 -19.16
CA ILE A 100 -15.67 -6.07 -19.83
C ILE A 100 -15.78 -6.40 -21.31
N SER A 101 -15.59 -5.42 -22.18
CA SER A 101 -15.60 -5.60 -23.64
C SER A 101 -14.54 -4.72 -24.27
N GLY A 102 -14.27 -4.89 -25.56
CA GLY A 102 -13.34 -4.01 -26.31
C GLY A 102 -13.75 -2.55 -26.31
N SER A 103 -15.05 -2.26 -26.15
CA SER A 103 -15.60 -0.89 -26.03
C SER A 103 -15.76 -0.41 -24.57
N ARG A 104 -15.50 -1.28 -23.57
CA ARG A 104 -15.63 -0.95 -22.15
C ARG A 104 -14.53 -1.65 -21.35
N ASN A 105 -13.31 -1.13 -21.45
CA ASN A 105 -12.12 -1.71 -20.82
C ASN A 105 -11.19 -0.67 -20.16
N LYS A 106 -11.62 0.60 -20.05
CA LYS A 106 -10.80 1.65 -19.42
C LYS A 106 -10.92 1.64 -17.91
N VAL A 107 -9.78 1.80 -17.25
CA VAL A 107 -9.68 1.93 -15.79
C VAL A 107 -9.06 3.28 -15.45
N ILE A 108 -9.82 4.09 -14.70
CA ILE A 108 -9.35 5.41 -14.21
C ILE A 108 -8.21 5.18 -13.22
N VAL A 109 -7.10 5.92 -13.38
CA VAL A 109 -5.95 5.87 -12.48
C VAL A 109 -5.24 7.23 -12.45
N PRO A 110 -4.81 7.74 -11.28
CA PRO A 110 -4.01 8.97 -11.22
C PRO A 110 -2.65 8.79 -11.90
N ALA A 111 -2.18 9.83 -12.61
CA ALA A 111 -0.86 9.82 -13.24
C ALA A 111 0.28 9.87 -12.21
N SER A 112 0.05 10.51 -11.06
CA SER A 112 0.94 10.49 -9.89
C SER A 112 0.64 9.26 -9.02
N SER A 113 1.04 8.08 -9.48
CA SER A 113 0.83 6.80 -8.80
C SER A 113 2.12 6.03 -8.60
N PHE A 114 2.06 5.06 -7.70
CA PHE A 114 3.11 4.04 -7.64
C PHE A 114 2.99 3.10 -8.85
N PRO A 115 4.11 2.65 -9.45
CA PRO A 115 4.07 1.83 -10.66
C PRO A 115 3.14 0.62 -10.59
N THR A 116 3.10 -0.08 -9.45
CA THR A 116 2.30 -1.30 -9.31
C THR A 116 0.83 -1.08 -8.96
N THR A 117 0.38 0.17 -8.81
CA THR A 117 -1.03 0.55 -8.91
C THR A 117 -1.48 0.61 -10.38
N VAL A 118 -0.57 0.93 -11.31
CA VAL A 118 -0.84 1.08 -12.75
C VAL A 118 -0.56 -0.21 -13.55
N ASN A 119 0.55 -0.89 -13.26
CA ASN A 119 1.04 -2.02 -14.04
C ASN A 119 0.01 -3.14 -14.24
N PRO A 120 -0.74 -3.58 -13.22
CA PRO A 120 -1.75 -4.63 -13.41
C PRO A 120 -2.84 -4.26 -14.42
N ILE A 121 -3.20 -2.96 -14.52
CA ILE A 121 -4.18 -2.47 -15.51
C ILE A 121 -3.69 -2.82 -16.92
N ILE A 122 -2.43 -2.50 -17.21
CA ILE A 122 -1.81 -2.72 -18.53
C ILE A 122 -1.57 -4.21 -18.76
N GLN A 123 -1.00 -4.91 -17.77
CA GLN A 123 -0.65 -6.33 -17.86
C GLN A 123 -1.85 -7.24 -18.12
N LEU A 124 -3.04 -6.83 -17.61
CA LEU A 124 -4.26 -7.60 -17.79
C LEU A 124 -5.10 -7.15 -19.01
N GLY A 125 -4.57 -6.28 -19.87
CA GLY A 125 -5.20 -5.86 -21.10
C GLY A 125 -6.28 -4.79 -20.94
N PHE A 126 -6.34 -4.12 -19.77
CA PHE A 126 -7.13 -2.91 -19.63
C PHE A 126 -6.37 -1.70 -20.17
N GLU A 127 -7.11 -0.65 -20.53
CA GLU A 127 -6.54 0.63 -20.91
C GLU A 127 -6.58 1.60 -19.71
N PRO A 128 -5.43 2.11 -19.25
CA PRO A 128 -5.43 3.12 -18.19
C PRO A 128 -5.96 4.45 -18.73
N LEU A 129 -6.94 5.04 -18.04
CA LEU A 129 -7.42 6.40 -18.26
C LEU A 129 -6.85 7.28 -17.17
N PHE A 130 -5.79 8.02 -17.51
CA PHE A 130 -5.08 8.84 -16.53
C PHE A 130 -5.82 10.13 -16.20
N VAL A 131 -5.88 10.45 -14.91
CA VAL A 131 -6.36 11.71 -14.35
C VAL A 131 -5.23 12.40 -13.59
N ASP A 132 -5.30 13.73 -13.46
CA ASP A 132 -4.36 14.51 -12.67
C ASP A 132 -4.66 14.43 -11.18
N VAL A 133 -3.80 15.00 -10.35
CA VAL A 133 -3.96 15.09 -8.90
C VAL A 133 -3.92 16.55 -8.42
N GLU A 134 -4.52 16.83 -7.27
CA GLU A 134 -4.49 18.13 -6.63
C GLU A 134 -3.16 18.36 -5.89
N PHE A 135 -2.75 19.61 -5.74
CA PHE A 135 -1.66 19.93 -4.80
C PHE A 135 -2.15 19.91 -3.35
N GLY A 136 -1.27 19.55 -2.45
CA GLY A 136 -1.54 19.52 -1.02
C GLY A 136 -2.25 18.24 -0.55
N THR A 137 -3.40 17.90 -1.10
CA THR A 137 -4.07 16.62 -0.83
C THR A 137 -3.50 15.47 -1.64
N TYR A 138 -2.98 15.77 -2.83
CA TYR A 138 -2.53 14.82 -3.85
C TYR A 138 -3.61 13.81 -4.29
N ALA A 139 -4.86 14.06 -3.93
CA ALA A 139 -6.00 13.27 -4.36
C ALA A 139 -6.25 13.45 -5.88
N PRO A 140 -6.90 12.48 -6.56
CA PRO A 140 -7.30 12.64 -7.96
C PRO A 140 -8.18 13.88 -8.15
N VAL A 141 -7.95 14.66 -9.23
CA VAL A 141 -8.75 15.85 -9.56
C VAL A 141 -10.20 15.44 -9.75
N TYR A 142 -11.07 15.96 -8.89
CA TYR A 142 -12.47 15.55 -8.79
C TYR A 142 -13.22 15.67 -10.13
N ASP A 143 -13.15 16.84 -10.79
CA ASP A 143 -13.87 17.07 -12.05
C ASP A 143 -13.43 16.12 -13.16
N GLN A 144 -12.13 15.77 -13.22
CA GLN A 144 -11.63 14.81 -14.20
C GLN A 144 -12.13 13.39 -13.90
N VAL A 145 -12.20 13.00 -12.62
CA VAL A 145 -12.74 11.70 -12.23
C VAL A 145 -14.22 11.62 -12.56
N ILE A 146 -15.01 12.65 -12.23
CA ILE A 146 -16.45 12.66 -12.54
C ILE A 146 -16.69 12.59 -14.05
N ALA A 147 -16.00 13.42 -14.84
CA ALA A 147 -16.08 13.36 -16.30
C ALA A 147 -15.66 11.98 -16.87
N ALA A 148 -14.68 11.34 -16.25
CA ALA A 148 -14.25 9.99 -16.63
C ALA A 148 -15.31 8.93 -16.27
N LEU A 149 -15.97 9.04 -15.11
CA LEU A 149 -17.01 8.12 -14.66
C LEU A 149 -18.30 8.18 -15.52
N GLU A 150 -18.55 9.28 -16.21
CA GLU A 150 -19.68 9.43 -17.16
C GLU A 150 -19.42 8.76 -18.51
N ARG A 151 -18.20 8.33 -18.80
CA ARG A 151 -17.84 7.70 -20.07
C ARG A 151 -18.34 6.25 -20.12
N HIS A 152 -18.89 5.87 -21.25
CA HIS A 152 -19.39 4.49 -21.49
C HIS A 152 -18.26 3.46 -21.62
N ASP A 153 -17.02 3.87 -21.95
CA ASP A 153 -15.86 3.00 -22.14
C ASP A 153 -15.09 2.72 -20.83
N VAL A 154 -15.51 3.32 -19.70
CA VAL A 154 -14.92 3.10 -18.38
C VAL A 154 -15.61 1.93 -17.67
N ILE A 155 -14.81 0.97 -17.20
CA ILE A 155 -15.28 -0.18 -16.43
C ILE A 155 -14.89 -0.08 -14.95
N GLY A 156 -13.89 0.70 -14.58
CA GLY A 156 -13.45 0.77 -13.20
C GLY A 156 -12.48 1.90 -12.90
N MET A 157 -12.09 1.96 -11.64
CA MET A 157 -11.08 2.87 -11.12
C MET A 157 -10.17 2.13 -10.14
N MET A 158 -8.88 2.46 -10.15
CA MET A 158 -7.89 2.00 -9.19
C MET A 158 -6.99 3.17 -8.79
N PHE A 159 -6.86 3.42 -7.51
CA PHE A 159 -6.00 4.50 -7.01
C PHE A 159 -5.39 4.14 -5.65
N ALA A 160 -4.23 4.73 -5.34
CA ALA A 160 -3.65 4.71 -4.01
C ALA A 160 -4.10 5.94 -3.22
N HIS A 161 -4.35 5.77 -1.92
CA HIS A 161 -4.48 6.90 -1.00
C HIS A 161 -3.11 7.56 -0.83
N PRO A 162 -2.93 8.81 -1.31
CA PRO A 162 -1.59 9.38 -1.47
C PRO A 162 -0.90 9.61 -0.13
N LEU A 163 0.22 8.91 0.08
CA LEU A 163 1.07 9.01 1.27
C LEU A 163 0.33 9.02 2.61
N GLY A 164 -0.77 8.25 2.70
CA GLY A 164 -1.54 8.12 3.93
C GLY A 164 -2.68 9.13 4.11
N ASN A 165 -3.00 9.92 3.08
CA ASN A 165 -4.13 10.84 3.06
C ASN A 165 -5.35 10.19 2.40
N PRO A 166 -6.42 9.85 3.12
CA PRO A 166 -7.60 9.25 2.51
C PRO A 166 -8.26 10.18 1.47
N VAL A 167 -8.61 9.63 0.32
CA VAL A 167 -9.33 10.36 -0.74
C VAL A 167 -10.80 10.54 -0.31
N VAL A 168 -11.21 11.78 -0.07
CA VAL A 168 -12.53 12.13 0.50
C VAL A 168 -13.69 11.58 -0.33
N GLN A 169 -13.59 11.60 -1.65
CA GLN A 169 -14.66 11.25 -2.58
C GLN A 169 -14.80 9.74 -2.84
N THR A 170 -14.02 8.89 -2.15
CA THR A 170 -13.99 7.44 -2.39
C THR A 170 -15.37 6.79 -2.37
N LYS A 171 -16.22 7.16 -1.40
CA LYS A 171 -17.59 6.65 -1.31
C LYS A 171 -18.43 7.01 -2.54
N GLU A 172 -18.36 8.26 -2.99
CA GLU A 172 -19.09 8.72 -4.17
C GLU A 172 -18.62 7.98 -5.43
N TYR A 173 -17.31 7.83 -5.62
CA TYR A 173 -16.74 7.08 -6.75
C TYR A 173 -17.21 5.63 -6.75
N TYR A 174 -17.22 4.99 -5.59
CA TYR A 174 -17.72 3.63 -5.41
C TYR A 174 -19.19 3.50 -5.78
N GLU A 175 -20.05 4.40 -5.29
CA GLU A 175 -21.49 4.39 -5.56
C GLU A 175 -21.79 4.61 -7.05
N LYS A 176 -21.11 5.56 -7.71
CA LYS A 176 -21.23 5.82 -9.15
C LYS A 176 -20.81 4.60 -9.99
N LEU A 177 -19.65 4.01 -9.70
CA LEU A 177 -19.16 2.82 -10.39
C LEU A 177 -20.08 1.63 -10.17
N ASN A 178 -20.54 1.40 -8.96
CA ASN A 178 -21.46 0.32 -8.63
C ASN A 178 -22.79 0.44 -9.42
N LYS A 179 -23.35 1.65 -9.46
CA LYS A 179 -24.55 1.94 -10.25
C LYS A 179 -24.34 1.70 -11.75
N ALA A 180 -23.17 2.06 -12.26
CA ALA A 180 -22.79 1.79 -13.65
C ALA A 180 -22.37 0.34 -13.93
N GLY A 181 -22.36 -0.53 -12.90
CA GLY A 181 -21.91 -1.92 -13.01
C GLY A 181 -20.40 -2.05 -13.24
N GLY A 182 -19.62 -1.09 -12.78
CA GLY A 182 -18.18 -1.06 -12.77
C GLY A 182 -17.58 -1.45 -11.42
N PHE A 183 -16.26 -1.24 -11.25
CA PHE A 183 -15.55 -1.59 -10.03
C PHE A 183 -14.62 -0.48 -9.52
N LEU A 184 -14.35 -0.49 -8.22
CA LEU A 184 -13.33 0.32 -7.55
C LEU A 184 -12.36 -0.58 -6.78
N ILE A 185 -11.06 -0.33 -6.92
CA ILE A 185 -9.98 -0.92 -6.09
C ILE A 185 -9.29 0.21 -5.35
N GLU A 186 -9.23 0.11 -4.02
CA GLU A 186 -8.43 0.99 -3.16
C GLU A 186 -7.08 0.36 -2.89
N ASP A 187 -6.00 1.01 -3.33
CA ASP A 187 -4.64 0.69 -2.91
C ASP A 187 -4.35 1.43 -1.61
N CYS A 188 -4.41 0.70 -0.48
CA CYS A 188 -4.22 1.24 0.86
C CYS A 188 -2.79 1.02 1.39
N CYS A 189 -1.82 0.71 0.52
CA CYS A 189 -0.44 0.40 0.92
C CYS A 189 0.16 1.48 1.81
N ASP A 190 -0.09 2.74 1.50
CA ASP A 190 0.42 3.89 2.26
C ASP A 190 -0.59 4.46 3.28
N CYS A 191 -1.72 3.79 3.54
CA CYS A 191 -2.80 4.41 4.31
C CYS A 191 -3.48 3.48 5.33
N LEU A 192 -2.82 2.41 5.75
CA LEU A 192 -3.38 1.53 6.79
C LEU A 192 -3.62 2.33 8.08
N GLY A 193 -4.83 2.21 8.64
CA GLY A 193 -5.28 2.97 9.81
C GLY A 193 -5.88 4.35 9.49
N GLY A 194 -5.81 4.77 8.20
CA GLY A 194 -6.54 5.95 7.72
C GLY A 194 -8.05 5.71 7.70
N LYS A 195 -8.84 6.79 7.88
CA LYS A 195 -10.30 6.71 7.93
C LYS A 195 -10.94 7.83 7.12
N TYR A 196 -12.09 7.54 6.56
CA TYR A 196 -13.02 8.48 5.96
C TYR A 196 -14.32 8.45 6.74
N LEU A 197 -14.75 9.60 7.33
CA LEU A 197 -15.92 9.68 8.23
C LEU A 197 -15.92 8.52 9.27
N ASP A 198 -14.81 8.34 9.97
CA ASP A 198 -14.59 7.28 10.97
C ASP A 198 -14.63 5.82 10.45
N VAL A 199 -14.84 5.63 9.15
CA VAL A 199 -14.83 4.33 8.51
C VAL A 199 -13.42 4.05 7.93
N PRO A 200 -12.83 2.85 8.12
CA PRO A 200 -11.53 2.53 7.58
C PRO A 200 -11.45 2.70 6.05
N VAL A 201 -10.29 3.18 5.55
CA VAL A 201 -9.98 3.08 4.11
C VAL A 201 -10.09 1.63 3.66
N GLY A 202 -10.44 1.41 2.40
CA GLY A 202 -10.72 0.07 1.88
C GLY A 202 -12.21 -0.29 1.92
N THR A 203 -13.01 0.30 2.82
CA THR A 203 -14.43 -0.04 2.99
C THR A 203 -15.25 0.18 1.72
N TYR A 204 -15.06 1.30 1.05
CA TYR A 204 -15.83 1.69 -0.13
C TYR A 204 -15.18 1.24 -1.44
N SER A 205 -14.89 -0.07 -1.55
CA SER A 205 -14.32 -0.67 -2.75
C SER A 205 -14.72 -2.14 -2.94
N HIS A 206 -14.50 -2.66 -4.13
CA HIS A 206 -14.69 -4.08 -4.44
C HIS A 206 -13.53 -4.92 -3.93
N ALA A 207 -12.33 -4.35 -3.90
CA ALA A 207 -11.14 -4.91 -3.30
C ALA A 207 -10.27 -3.80 -2.70
N ALA A 208 -9.65 -4.07 -1.55
CA ALA A 208 -8.63 -3.23 -0.93
C ALA A 208 -7.31 -3.99 -0.86
N THR A 209 -6.19 -3.28 -1.07
CA THR A 209 -4.86 -3.87 -1.04
C THR A 209 -3.97 -3.20 -0.01
N LEU A 210 -2.98 -3.93 0.48
CA LEU A 210 -2.02 -3.46 1.48
C LEU A 210 -0.64 -4.02 1.17
N SER A 211 0.39 -3.28 1.53
CA SER A 211 1.77 -3.72 1.59
C SER A 211 2.26 -3.77 3.05
N THR A 212 3.06 -4.78 3.35
CA THR A 212 3.78 -4.92 4.63
C THR A 212 5.29 -4.92 4.41
N TYR A 213 5.75 -4.23 3.36
CA TYR A 213 7.16 -3.91 3.14
C TYR A 213 7.71 -3.04 4.27
N MET A 214 9.03 -3.08 4.48
CA MET A 214 9.72 -2.45 5.62
C MET A 214 9.41 -0.96 5.85
N ALA A 215 9.02 -0.21 4.80
CA ALA A 215 8.76 1.21 4.90
C ALA A 215 7.32 1.57 5.30
N HIS A 216 6.37 0.63 5.23
CA HIS A 216 4.96 0.90 5.45
C HIS A 216 4.55 0.99 6.92
N HIS A 217 3.26 1.18 7.18
CA HIS A 217 2.69 1.43 8.51
C HIS A 217 2.90 0.27 9.48
N ILE A 218 2.81 -0.95 8.96
CA ILE A 218 3.22 -2.19 9.62
C ILE A 218 4.13 -2.95 8.66
N THR A 219 5.00 -3.77 9.20
CA THR A 219 5.90 -4.56 8.36
C THR A 219 6.00 -6.02 8.80
N SER A 220 6.15 -6.89 7.81
CA SER A 220 6.52 -8.30 7.98
C SER A 220 7.85 -8.63 7.24
N GLY A 221 8.65 -7.59 6.96
CA GLY A 221 9.81 -7.63 6.07
C GLY A 221 9.39 -7.43 4.61
N GLU A 222 8.74 -8.39 4.05
CA GLU A 222 8.00 -8.37 2.78
C GLU A 222 6.61 -8.95 2.99
N GLY A 223 5.63 -8.56 2.19
CA GLY A 223 4.28 -9.08 2.23
C GLY A 223 3.25 -8.09 1.70
N GLY A 224 2.04 -8.58 1.51
CA GLY A 224 0.90 -7.78 1.12
C GLY A 224 -0.42 -8.50 1.39
N MET A 225 -1.50 -7.76 1.38
CA MET A 225 -2.83 -8.31 1.60
C MET A 225 -3.78 -7.83 0.52
N VAL A 226 -4.62 -8.70 0.01
CA VAL A 226 -5.79 -8.30 -0.77
C VAL A 226 -7.06 -8.72 -0.02
N CYS A 227 -8.00 -7.77 0.14
CA CYS A 227 -9.14 -7.90 1.02
C CYS A 227 -10.47 -7.71 0.27
N PHE A 228 -11.48 -8.48 0.67
CA PHE A 228 -12.80 -8.55 0.03
C PHE A 228 -13.91 -8.70 1.07
N ASN A 229 -15.17 -8.39 0.68
CA ASN A 229 -16.35 -8.59 1.51
C ASN A 229 -17.03 -9.96 1.31
N ARG A 230 -16.57 -10.81 0.40
CA ARG A 230 -17.21 -12.09 0.09
C ARG A 230 -16.21 -13.23 0.03
N LYS A 231 -16.52 -14.33 0.70
CA LYS A 231 -15.69 -15.56 0.71
C LYS A 231 -15.43 -16.12 -0.70
N LYS A 232 -16.39 -15.98 -1.63
CA LYS A 232 -16.21 -16.36 -3.03
C LYS A 232 -15.04 -15.59 -3.68
N HIS A 233 -14.91 -14.28 -3.41
CA HIS A 233 -13.83 -13.45 -3.96
C HIS A 233 -12.48 -13.85 -3.37
N GLN A 234 -12.43 -14.11 -2.06
CA GLN A 234 -11.24 -14.65 -1.39
C GLN A 234 -10.77 -15.95 -2.05
N ARG A 235 -11.68 -16.89 -2.34
CA ARG A 235 -11.33 -18.17 -2.99
C ARG A 235 -10.73 -17.98 -4.37
N ILE A 236 -11.29 -17.09 -5.18
CA ILE A 236 -10.75 -16.72 -6.50
C ILE A 236 -9.31 -16.13 -6.34
N ALA A 237 -9.13 -15.21 -5.39
CA ALA A 237 -7.84 -14.60 -5.11
C ALA A 237 -6.80 -15.64 -4.61
N LYS A 238 -7.20 -16.55 -3.70
CA LYS A 238 -6.34 -17.67 -3.27
C LYS A 238 -5.96 -18.58 -4.44
N SER A 239 -6.88 -18.83 -5.36
CA SER A 239 -6.57 -19.59 -6.57
C SER A 239 -5.49 -18.91 -7.40
N PHE A 240 -5.61 -17.62 -7.69
CA PHE A 240 -4.58 -16.86 -8.43
C PHE A 240 -3.23 -16.84 -7.69
N ARG A 241 -3.24 -16.68 -6.36
CA ARG A 241 -2.03 -16.76 -5.52
C ARG A 241 -1.35 -18.13 -5.60
N ASP A 242 -2.14 -19.22 -5.69
CA ASP A 242 -1.70 -20.60 -5.54
C ASP A 242 -1.79 -21.37 -6.87
N TRP A 243 -1.08 -20.91 -7.90
CA TRP A 243 -0.94 -21.49 -9.25
C TRP A 243 -2.24 -21.63 -10.06
N GLY A 244 -3.34 -21.08 -9.62
CA GLY A 244 -4.64 -21.23 -10.27
C GLY A 244 -5.43 -22.47 -9.81
N ARG A 245 -5.04 -23.07 -8.69
CA ARG A 245 -5.72 -24.26 -8.14
C ARG A 245 -7.19 -24.01 -7.84
N GLY A 246 -8.04 -25.00 -8.13
CA GLY A 246 -9.44 -25.04 -7.67
C GLY A 246 -9.56 -25.43 -6.18
N CYS A 247 -8.53 -26.03 -5.61
CA CYS A 247 -8.47 -26.39 -4.21
C CYS A 247 -8.33 -25.16 -3.31
N PHE A 248 -9.05 -25.13 -2.18
CA PHE A 248 -9.02 -24.05 -1.19
C PHE A 248 -8.58 -24.51 0.22
N CYS A 249 -8.01 -25.72 0.32
CA CYS A 249 -7.40 -26.20 1.57
C CYS A 249 -6.26 -25.28 1.99
N SER A 250 -6.16 -24.98 3.28
CA SER A 250 -5.12 -24.16 3.89
C SER A 250 -4.64 -24.78 5.21
N GLY A 251 -3.50 -24.32 5.71
CA GLY A 251 -2.96 -24.79 6.98
C GLY A 251 -2.86 -26.32 7.07
N LYS A 252 -3.34 -26.87 8.17
CA LYS A 252 -3.32 -28.34 8.45
C LYS A 252 -4.23 -29.15 7.51
N ASP A 253 -5.23 -28.53 6.90
CA ASP A 253 -6.10 -29.21 5.94
C ASP A 253 -5.35 -29.76 4.72
N VAL A 254 -4.20 -29.14 4.38
CA VAL A 254 -3.33 -29.62 3.30
C VAL A 254 -2.74 -31.00 3.62
N LEU A 255 -2.60 -31.34 4.89
CA LEU A 255 -2.07 -32.63 5.36
C LEU A 255 -3.15 -33.70 5.49
N SER A 256 -4.43 -33.34 5.51
CA SER A 256 -5.52 -34.28 5.63
C SER A 256 -5.66 -35.14 4.36
N VAL A 257 -5.98 -36.42 4.51
CA VAL A 257 -6.17 -37.34 3.37
C VAL A 257 -7.23 -36.85 2.41
N ASP A 258 -8.38 -36.41 2.95
CA ASP A 258 -9.55 -35.98 2.15
C ASP A 258 -9.60 -34.47 1.89
N GLY A 259 -8.66 -33.67 2.49
CA GLY A 259 -8.71 -32.20 2.48
C GLY A 259 -9.94 -31.64 3.22
N ALA A 260 -10.05 -30.32 3.29
CA ALA A 260 -11.18 -29.63 3.94
C ALA A 260 -12.54 -29.91 3.26
N CYS A 261 -12.57 -30.31 2.00
CA CYS A 261 -13.81 -30.52 1.24
C CYS A 261 -14.35 -31.94 1.29
N GLY A 262 -13.60 -32.93 1.77
CA GLY A 262 -13.95 -34.35 1.74
C GLY A 262 -14.10 -34.95 0.34
N LYS A 263 -13.63 -34.26 -0.71
CA LYS A 263 -13.83 -34.61 -2.12
C LYS A 263 -12.52 -34.69 -2.91
N ARG A 264 -11.42 -34.98 -2.24
CA ARG A 264 -10.07 -34.92 -2.84
C ARG A 264 -9.96 -35.77 -4.10
N PHE A 265 -10.46 -36.99 -4.07
CA PHE A 265 -10.36 -37.97 -5.15
C PHE A 265 -11.69 -38.15 -5.89
N SER A 266 -12.40 -37.07 -6.17
CA SER A 266 -13.60 -37.09 -7.00
C SER A 266 -13.26 -37.02 -8.49
N CYS A 267 -14.25 -37.29 -9.36
CA CYS A 267 -14.08 -37.15 -10.81
C CYS A 267 -14.16 -35.68 -11.21
N TRP A 268 -12.98 -35.07 -11.38
CA TRP A 268 -12.85 -33.61 -11.64
C TRP A 268 -12.61 -33.28 -13.12
N ILE A 269 -11.97 -34.18 -13.87
CA ILE A 269 -11.63 -34.00 -15.30
C ILE A 269 -12.07 -35.25 -16.05
N ASP A 270 -12.91 -35.09 -17.08
CA ASP A 270 -13.33 -36.14 -18.00
C ASP A 270 -13.82 -37.42 -17.32
N ASN A 271 -14.54 -37.29 -16.20
CA ASN A 271 -14.98 -38.38 -15.35
C ASN A 271 -13.87 -39.27 -14.78
N ASN A 272 -12.61 -38.80 -14.79
CA ASN A 272 -11.50 -39.50 -14.18
C ASN A 272 -11.32 -39.08 -12.72
N VAL A 273 -10.98 -40.07 -11.86
CA VAL A 273 -10.60 -39.80 -10.47
C VAL A 273 -9.28 -39.03 -10.47
N SER A 274 -9.30 -37.84 -9.88
CA SER A 274 -8.17 -36.91 -9.87
C SER A 274 -7.99 -36.33 -8.46
N ASP A 275 -6.74 -36.11 -8.04
CA ASP A 275 -6.49 -35.31 -6.85
C ASP A 275 -6.78 -33.83 -7.14
N HIS A 276 -7.85 -33.27 -6.55
CA HIS A 276 -8.32 -31.93 -6.82
C HIS A 276 -7.27 -30.85 -6.49
N ARG A 277 -6.25 -31.18 -5.68
CA ARG A 277 -5.13 -30.27 -5.40
C ARG A 277 -4.26 -29.98 -6.62
N TYR A 278 -4.39 -30.79 -7.67
CA TYR A 278 -3.69 -30.62 -8.95
C TYR A 278 -4.65 -30.26 -10.10
N ILE A 279 -5.86 -29.80 -9.78
CA ILE A 279 -6.78 -29.22 -10.75
C ILE A 279 -6.57 -27.70 -10.79
N TYR A 280 -6.27 -27.19 -11.96
CA TYR A 280 -5.99 -25.78 -12.17
C TYR A 280 -7.13 -25.14 -12.96
N GLU A 281 -7.91 -24.30 -12.29
CA GLU A 281 -9.08 -23.62 -12.87
C GLU A 281 -8.71 -22.29 -13.51
N ARG A 282 -7.52 -21.76 -13.21
CA ARG A 282 -7.05 -20.44 -13.61
C ARG A 282 -5.57 -20.48 -13.99
N LEU A 283 -5.15 -19.50 -14.79
CA LEU A 283 -3.73 -19.22 -14.99
C LEU A 283 -3.23 -18.36 -13.82
N GLY A 284 -2.73 -19.01 -12.78
CA GLY A 284 -2.30 -18.35 -11.55
C GLY A 284 -0.79 -18.30 -11.39
N TYR A 285 -0.36 -17.81 -10.24
CA TYR A 285 1.04 -17.55 -9.87
C TYR A 285 1.41 -18.30 -8.59
N ASN A 286 2.67 -18.25 -8.17
CA ASN A 286 3.07 -18.57 -6.82
C ASN A 286 3.47 -17.27 -6.09
N LEU A 287 2.51 -16.67 -5.41
CA LEU A 287 2.68 -15.40 -4.69
C LEU A 287 2.54 -15.57 -3.17
N LYS A 288 2.77 -16.80 -2.69
CA LYS A 288 2.65 -17.10 -1.26
C LYS A 288 3.79 -16.47 -0.46
N PRO A 289 3.48 -15.82 0.66
CA PRO A 289 4.45 -15.52 1.72
C PRO A 289 4.68 -16.77 2.60
N ILE A 290 5.42 -16.59 3.71
CA ILE A 290 5.67 -17.64 4.70
C ILE A 290 5.00 -17.29 6.04
N GLU A 291 4.78 -18.31 6.88
CA GLU A 291 4.09 -18.19 8.18
C GLU A 291 4.78 -17.20 9.13
N MET A 292 6.11 -17.16 9.11
CA MET A 292 6.90 -16.25 9.95
C MET A 292 6.57 -14.78 9.66
N GLN A 293 6.34 -14.40 8.41
CA GLN A 293 5.93 -13.03 8.03
C GLN A 293 4.57 -12.68 8.62
N ALA A 294 3.62 -13.63 8.63
CA ALA A 294 2.32 -13.41 9.25
C ALA A 294 2.41 -13.23 10.77
N ALA A 295 3.27 -14.02 11.43
CA ALA A 295 3.48 -13.90 12.86
C ALA A 295 4.05 -12.53 13.26
N ILE A 296 5.02 -12.01 12.52
CA ILE A 296 5.55 -10.65 12.68
C ILE A 296 4.45 -9.62 12.42
N GLY A 297 3.71 -9.76 11.30
CA GLY A 297 2.63 -8.85 10.92
C GLY A 297 1.52 -8.74 11.96
N LEU A 298 1.17 -9.82 12.65
CA LEU A 298 0.20 -9.82 13.74
C LEU A 298 0.66 -8.99 14.94
N VAL A 299 1.94 -9.05 15.29
CA VAL A 299 2.50 -8.21 16.35
C VAL A 299 2.46 -6.74 15.94
N GLN A 300 2.87 -6.43 14.73
CA GLN A 300 2.87 -5.08 14.19
C GLN A 300 1.45 -4.50 14.13
N LEU A 301 0.46 -5.30 13.74
CA LEU A 301 -0.94 -4.86 13.65
C LEU A 301 -1.49 -4.42 15.02
N LYS A 302 -1.07 -5.06 16.11
CA LYS A 302 -1.43 -4.65 17.47
C LYS A 302 -0.85 -3.29 17.87
N LYS A 303 0.24 -2.86 17.24
CA LYS A 303 0.91 -1.57 17.48
C LYS A 303 0.40 -0.45 16.55
N LEU A 304 -0.44 -0.77 15.58
CA LEU A 304 -0.86 0.13 14.49
C LEU A 304 -1.38 1.48 15.00
N GLU A 305 -2.26 1.49 16.01
CA GLU A 305 -2.84 2.73 16.56
C GLU A 305 -1.76 3.69 17.09
N GLY A 306 -0.77 3.15 17.80
CA GLY A 306 0.39 3.90 18.27
C GLY A 306 1.23 4.46 17.13
N PHE A 307 1.42 3.67 16.07
CA PHE A 307 2.17 4.10 14.89
C PHE A 307 1.45 5.23 14.12
N VAL A 308 0.14 5.11 13.93
CA VAL A 308 -0.67 6.16 13.30
C VAL A 308 -0.60 7.46 14.09
N LYS A 309 -0.74 7.37 15.41
CA LYS A 309 -0.65 8.54 16.31
C LYS A 309 0.71 9.23 16.22
N ALA A 310 1.81 8.47 16.24
CA ALA A 310 3.16 9.01 16.13
C ALA A 310 3.38 9.71 14.78
N ARG A 311 2.99 9.07 13.67
CA ARG A 311 3.06 9.64 12.31
C ARG A 311 2.30 10.96 12.19
N ASN A 312 1.07 11.00 12.68
CA ASN A 312 0.23 12.19 12.63
C ASN A 312 0.77 13.32 13.51
N ASN A 313 1.34 13.01 14.67
CA ASN A 313 1.98 13.99 15.54
C ASN A 313 3.23 14.59 14.87
N ASN A 314 4.11 13.75 14.31
CA ASN A 314 5.30 14.19 13.59
C ASN A 314 4.92 15.05 12.37
N PHE A 315 3.91 14.62 11.61
CA PHE A 315 3.42 15.37 10.46
C PHE A 315 2.91 16.76 10.85
N LYS A 316 2.07 16.83 11.89
CA LYS A 316 1.52 18.10 12.40
C LYS A 316 2.62 19.01 12.92
N HIS A 317 3.60 18.47 13.65
CA HIS A 317 4.72 19.24 14.17
C HIS A 317 5.56 19.83 13.05
N LEU A 318 5.97 19.01 12.07
CA LEU A 318 6.71 19.47 10.90
C LEU A 318 5.93 20.53 10.11
N GLY A 319 4.63 20.35 9.90
CA GLY A 319 3.78 21.32 9.21
C GLY A 319 3.74 22.67 9.91
N SER A 320 3.65 22.69 11.26
CA SER A 320 3.67 23.94 12.03
C SER A 320 4.99 24.70 11.90
N LEU A 321 6.12 23.99 11.83
CA LEU A 321 7.44 24.60 11.66
C LEU A 321 7.65 25.16 10.23
N LEU A 322 7.09 24.51 9.22
CA LEU A 322 7.28 24.88 7.81
C LEU A 322 6.24 25.89 7.28
N SER A 323 5.27 26.31 8.10
CA SER A 323 4.17 27.20 7.65
C SER A 323 4.66 28.52 7.05
N SER A 324 5.81 29.04 7.48
CA SER A 324 6.39 30.31 6.99
C SER A 324 6.84 30.26 5.52
N ILE A 325 7.05 29.06 4.95
CA ILE A 325 7.53 28.91 3.56
C ILE A 325 6.43 28.57 2.55
N GLU A 326 5.15 28.68 2.93
CA GLU A 326 4.02 28.45 2.02
C GLU A 326 4.04 29.39 0.79
N GLY A 327 4.76 30.49 0.84
CA GLY A 327 5.04 31.34 -0.31
C GLY A 327 5.78 30.62 -1.44
N GLU A 328 6.71 29.74 -1.12
CA GLU A 328 7.63 29.05 -2.03
C GLU A 328 7.21 27.62 -2.37
N VAL A 329 6.41 26.98 -1.50
CA VAL A 329 6.03 25.57 -1.63
C VAL A 329 4.54 25.34 -1.42
N HIS A 330 4.01 24.25 -1.97
CA HIS A 330 2.75 23.65 -1.55
C HIS A 330 3.03 22.67 -0.41
N LEU A 331 2.51 22.95 0.77
CA LEU A 331 2.55 22.05 1.91
C LEU A 331 1.35 21.08 1.88
N PRO A 332 1.51 19.84 2.39
CA PRO A 332 0.43 18.87 2.41
C PRO A 332 -0.60 19.19 3.49
N TYR A 333 -1.87 18.88 3.19
CA TYR A 333 -2.96 18.96 4.14
C TYR A 333 -3.98 17.84 3.93
N SER A 334 -4.79 17.57 4.93
CA SER A 334 -5.94 16.66 4.83
C SER A 334 -7.25 17.42 5.00
N SER A 335 -8.34 16.87 4.43
CA SER A 335 -9.69 17.35 4.68
C SER A 335 -10.12 17.08 6.12
N GLU A 336 -11.01 17.88 6.67
CA GLU A 336 -11.65 17.66 7.97
C GLU A 336 -12.50 16.37 8.04
N PHE A 337 -12.90 15.84 6.87
CA PHE A 337 -13.70 14.62 6.77
C PHE A 337 -12.88 13.34 6.83
N VAL A 338 -11.56 13.42 6.99
CA VAL A 338 -10.68 12.25 7.05
C VAL A 338 -9.76 12.29 8.27
N THR A 339 -9.43 11.10 8.76
CA THR A 339 -8.33 10.90 9.69
C THR A 339 -7.19 10.26 8.91
N PRO A 340 -6.11 10.99 8.59
CA PRO A 340 -4.99 10.44 7.83
C PRO A 340 -4.17 9.46 8.67
N SER A 341 -3.44 8.61 7.97
CA SER A 341 -2.36 7.79 8.51
C SER A 341 -1.11 8.11 7.69
N TRP A 342 -0.47 9.22 8.00
CA TRP A 342 0.58 9.79 7.15
C TRP A 342 1.78 8.85 6.97
N PHE A 343 2.13 8.57 5.72
CA PHE A 343 3.32 7.78 5.37
C PHE A 343 4.58 8.64 5.40
N SER A 344 4.53 9.81 4.79
CA SER A 344 5.63 10.78 4.68
C SER A 344 5.07 12.19 4.57
N TYR A 345 5.96 13.19 4.61
CA TYR A 345 5.64 14.60 4.44
C TYR A 345 6.12 15.08 3.06
N PRO A 346 5.25 15.17 2.05
CA PRO A 346 5.60 15.68 0.73
C PRO A 346 5.69 17.20 0.71
N ILE A 347 6.66 17.74 -0.01
CA ILE A 347 6.86 19.18 -0.23
C ILE A 347 6.96 19.40 -1.75
N THR A 348 6.07 20.19 -2.31
CA THR A 348 6.08 20.53 -3.74
C THR A 348 6.51 21.98 -3.93
N ILE A 349 7.67 22.21 -4.52
CA ILE A 349 8.15 23.54 -4.83
C ILE A 349 7.27 24.18 -5.90
N LYS A 350 6.79 25.40 -5.65
CA LYS A 350 5.95 26.13 -6.60
C LYS A 350 6.71 26.46 -7.87
N LYS A 351 6.00 26.56 -8.97
CA LYS A 351 6.59 26.81 -10.29
C LYS A 351 7.34 28.14 -10.35
N GLU A 352 6.84 29.13 -9.64
CA GLU A 352 7.35 30.51 -9.57
C GLU A 352 8.54 30.68 -8.64
N SER A 353 8.81 29.70 -7.78
CA SER A 353 9.93 29.71 -6.85
C SER A 353 11.27 29.60 -7.57
N LEU A 354 12.26 30.28 -7.06
CA LEU A 354 13.67 30.13 -7.49
C LEU A 354 14.35 28.88 -6.93
N LEU A 355 13.71 28.22 -5.98
CA LEU A 355 14.19 26.97 -5.40
C LEU A 355 14.09 25.83 -6.42
N THR A 356 14.98 24.87 -6.31
CA THR A 356 14.90 23.64 -7.09
C THR A 356 14.86 22.42 -6.16
N ARG A 357 14.17 21.37 -6.58
CA ARG A 357 14.16 20.11 -5.83
C ARG A 357 15.59 19.58 -5.63
N ASP A 358 16.42 19.66 -6.66
CA ASP A 358 17.81 19.18 -6.60
C ASP A 358 18.64 19.89 -5.55
N LEU A 359 18.47 21.22 -5.42
CA LEU A 359 19.14 22.00 -4.38
C LEU A 359 18.72 21.51 -2.99
N LEU A 360 17.42 21.45 -2.72
CA LEU A 360 16.87 21.03 -1.44
C LEU A 360 17.27 19.60 -1.09
N THR A 361 17.05 18.65 -2.00
CA THR A 361 17.32 17.24 -1.72
C THR A 361 18.82 16.97 -1.51
N LYS A 362 19.71 17.53 -2.34
CA LYS A 362 21.16 17.36 -2.18
C LYS A 362 21.66 17.97 -0.87
N SER A 363 21.17 19.15 -0.50
CA SER A 363 21.52 19.79 0.75
C SER A 363 21.03 18.98 1.96
N LEU A 364 19.78 18.51 1.95
CA LEU A 364 19.25 17.67 3.02
C LEU A 364 19.99 16.33 3.15
N GLU A 365 20.26 15.65 2.05
CA GLU A 365 21.02 14.38 2.04
C GLU A 365 22.45 14.59 2.57
N SER A 366 23.10 15.71 2.27
CA SER A 366 24.42 16.05 2.83
C SER A 366 24.39 16.26 4.34
N LYS A 367 23.25 16.64 4.90
CA LYS A 367 22.98 16.79 6.35
C LYS A 367 22.42 15.50 6.96
N LYS A 368 22.51 14.36 6.25
CA LYS A 368 22.00 13.04 6.66
C LYS A 368 20.49 12.99 6.87
N ILE A 369 19.74 13.80 6.16
CA ILE A 369 18.29 13.78 6.09
C ILE A 369 17.90 13.09 4.78
N GLN A 370 17.37 11.88 4.86
CA GLN A 370 17.01 11.09 3.69
C GLN A 370 15.75 11.64 3.03
N THR A 371 15.79 11.79 1.70
CA THR A 371 14.66 12.24 0.88
C THR A 371 14.20 11.18 -0.10
N ARG A 372 12.98 11.28 -0.60
CA ARG A 372 12.44 10.45 -1.68
C ARG A 372 11.56 11.28 -2.60
N THR A 373 11.33 10.81 -3.82
CA THR A 373 10.34 11.36 -4.73
C THR A 373 8.94 10.93 -4.32
N PHE A 374 7.93 11.72 -4.72
CA PHE A 374 6.53 11.36 -4.55
C PHE A 374 6.16 10.26 -5.56
N PHE A 375 6.05 9.01 -5.13
CA PHE A 375 5.83 7.86 -6.01
C PHE A 375 6.72 7.91 -7.27
N ALA A 376 6.13 7.69 -8.45
CA ALA A 376 6.78 7.92 -9.74
C ALA A 376 6.71 9.39 -10.22
N GLY A 377 6.10 10.28 -9.43
CA GLY A 377 5.78 11.65 -9.85
C GLY A 377 4.69 11.66 -10.92
N ASN A 378 5.05 11.52 -12.19
CA ASN A 378 4.14 11.24 -13.30
C ASN A 378 4.63 9.97 -14.02
N VAL A 379 3.88 8.88 -13.91
CA VAL A 379 4.28 7.58 -14.50
C VAL A 379 4.53 7.67 -16.02
N LEU A 380 3.82 8.58 -16.71
CA LEU A 380 3.92 8.75 -18.16
C LEU A 380 5.26 9.36 -18.62
N LYS A 381 6.06 9.91 -17.69
CA LYS A 381 7.43 10.38 -17.99
C LYS A 381 8.45 9.25 -18.01
N HIS A 382 8.11 8.09 -17.47
CA HIS A 382 9.04 6.97 -17.39
C HIS A 382 9.05 6.14 -18.68
N PRO A 383 10.21 5.58 -19.10
CA PRO A 383 10.36 4.86 -20.36
C PRO A 383 9.34 3.75 -20.57
N ALA A 384 8.98 3.02 -19.52
CA ALA A 384 8.03 1.91 -19.59
C ALA A 384 6.62 2.31 -20.05
N TYR A 385 6.22 3.58 -19.85
CA TYR A 385 4.86 4.06 -20.11
C TYR A 385 4.75 4.99 -21.34
N GLN A 386 5.86 5.33 -21.99
CA GLN A 386 5.87 6.30 -23.12
C GLN A 386 4.95 5.92 -24.29
N LYS A 387 4.81 4.63 -24.58
CA LYS A 387 3.92 4.14 -25.64
C LYS A 387 2.44 4.30 -25.28
N ILE A 388 2.11 4.42 -24.00
CA ILE A 388 0.75 4.46 -23.46
C ILE A 388 0.31 5.92 -23.22
N ALA A 389 1.27 6.84 -23.10
CA ALA A 389 1.05 8.26 -22.78
C ALA A 389 0.15 9.03 -23.75
N LYS A 390 -0.15 8.47 -24.95
CA LYS A 390 -0.81 9.19 -26.04
C LYS A 390 -2.35 9.21 -25.97
N SER A 391 -2.97 8.53 -25.02
CA SER A 391 -4.43 8.31 -25.02
C SER A 391 -5.21 9.06 -23.94
N THR A 392 -4.56 9.83 -23.06
CA THR A 392 -5.30 10.57 -22.02
C THR A 392 -5.92 11.87 -22.57
N PRO A 393 -7.24 12.07 -22.36
CA PRO A 393 -7.91 13.32 -22.79
C PRO A 393 -7.72 14.47 -21.81
N TYR A 394 -7.15 14.22 -20.63
CA TYR A 394 -7.04 15.19 -19.55
C TYR A 394 -5.65 15.83 -19.47
N SER A 395 -5.61 17.08 -19.02
CA SER A 395 -4.36 17.76 -18.69
C SER A 395 -3.78 17.20 -17.41
N LEU A 396 -2.47 16.91 -17.40
CA LEU A 396 -1.72 16.33 -16.26
C LEU A 396 -0.67 17.31 -15.72
N LYS A 397 -1.00 18.61 -15.68
CA LYS A 397 -0.06 19.69 -15.32
C LYS A 397 0.47 19.56 -13.90
N ASN A 398 -0.40 19.17 -12.96
CA ASN A 398 0.00 19.00 -11.57
C ASN A 398 0.92 17.78 -11.41
N SER A 399 0.58 16.66 -12.04
CA SER A 399 1.46 15.47 -12.05
C SER A 399 2.82 15.78 -12.70
N ASP A 400 2.86 16.62 -13.74
CA ASP A 400 4.12 17.07 -14.35
C ASP A 400 4.96 17.92 -13.41
N LEU A 401 4.33 18.82 -12.64
CA LEU A 401 5.02 19.61 -11.63
C LEU A 401 5.49 18.75 -10.45
N ILE A 402 4.64 17.83 -9.97
CA ILE A 402 4.99 16.87 -8.91
C ILE A 402 6.22 16.05 -9.31
N TYR A 403 6.26 15.54 -10.54
CA TYR A 403 7.43 14.81 -11.06
C TYR A 403 8.74 15.61 -10.96
N LYS A 404 8.69 16.90 -11.26
CA LYS A 404 9.88 17.77 -11.27
C LYS A 404 10.23 18.32 -9.90
N ASN A 405 9.22 18.71 -9.11
CA ASN A 405 9.37 19.64 -8.00
C ASN A 405 9.03 19.06 -6.63
N THR A 406 8.53 17.80 -6.54
CA THR A 406 8.15 17.21 -5.26
C THR A 406 9.22 16.27 -4.73
N PHE A 407 9.52 16.40 -3.45
CA PHE A 407 10.23 15.42 -2.65
C PHE A 407 9.49 15.21 -1.34
N MET A 408 9.86 14.17 -0.59
CA MET A 408 9.27 13.90 0.72
C MET A 408 10.34 13.55 1.75
N VAL A 409 10.03 13.86 3.01
CA VAL A 409 10.82 13.51 4.20
C VAL A 409 10.02 12.63 5.14
N GLY A 410 10.70 11.99 6.09
CA GLY A 410 10.08 11.04 7.01
C GLY A 410 9.25 11.71 8.10
N VAL A 411 8.17 11.01 8.50
CA VAL A 411 7.36 11.31 9.69
C VAL A 411 7.04 10.02 10.47
N TRP A 412 7.73 8.92 10.20
CA TRP A 412 7.49 7.60 10.75
C TRP A 412 7.86 7.50 12.26
N PRO A 413 7.37 6.49 12.99
CA PRO A 413 7.54 6.40 14.45
C PRO A 413 9.00 6.27 14.94
N GLY A 414 9.93 5.90 14.07
CA GLY A 414 11.36 5.79 14.41
C GLY A 414 12.12 7.11 14.41
N ILE A 415 11.44 8.27 14.28
CA ILE A 415 12.03 9.60 14.46
C ILE A 415 11.27 10.37 15.53
N ASN A 416 11.99 11.12 16.36
CA ASN A 416 11.45 11.95 17.43
C ASN A 416 11.29 13.42 16.99
N PHE A 417 10.74 14.26 17.87
CA PHE A 417 10.56 15.68 17.57
C PHE A 417 11.88 16.42 17.34
N GLU A 418 12.98 16.06 18.03
CA GLU A 418 14.30 16.65 17.79
C GLU A 418 14.77 16.42 16.35
N ALA A 419 14.55 15.22 15.81
CA ALA A 419 14.84 14.93 14.40
C ALA A 419 13.91 15.68 13.44
N ILE A 420 12.63 15.86 13.79
CA ILE A 420 11.66 16.65 13.02
C ILE A 420 12.06 18.13 12.98
N GLU A 421 12.46 18.71 14.11
CA GLU A 421 12.96 20.08 14.21
C GLU A 421 14.22 20.27 13.38
N TYR A 422 15.15 19.33 13.46
CA TYR A 422 16.35 19.36 12.62
C TYR A 422 16.04 19.31 11.11
N ILE A 423 15.05 18.51 10.69
CA ILE A 423 14.57 18.50 9.30
C ILE A 423 14.03 19.88 8.92
N ALA A 424 13.18 20.48 9.77
CA ALA A 424 12.57 21.78 9.51
C ALA A 424 13.62 22.88 9.42
N ASP A 425 14.55 22.98 10.40
CA ASP A 425 15.59 23.99 10.44
C ASP A 425 16.46 23.98 9.18
N ASN A 426 16.84 22.77 8.71
CA ASN A 426 17.62 22.65 7.48
C ASN A 426 16.82 23.06 6.24
N ILE A 427 15.51 22.76 6.16
CA ILE A 427 14.66 23.21 5.05
C ILE A 427 14.55 24.74 5.08
N LEU A 428 14.24 25.32 6.24
CA LEU A 428 14.09 26.78 6.40
C LEU A 428 15.37 27.53 6.07
N SER A 429 16.53 27.06 6.54
CA SER A 429 17.85 27.66 6.24
C SER A 429 18.14 27.67 4.73
N ILE A 430 17.81 26.59 4.01
CA ILE A 430 18.00 26.55 2.55
C ILE A 430 17.07 27.52 1.84
N VAL A 431 15.81 27.62 2.29
CA VAL A 431 14.79 28.51 1.70
C VAL A 431 15.13 29.98 1.94
N SER A 432 15.63 30.34 3.14
CA SER A 432 16.06 31.72 3.44
C SER A 432 17.36 32.15 2.75
N GLY A 433 18.12 31.19 2.20
CA GLY A 433 19.40 31.44 1.59
C GLY A 433 20.56 31.60 2.61
N ASP A 434 20.31 31.29 3.88
CA ASP A 434 21.29 31.28 4.96
C ASP A 434 22.15 30.00 4.83
N ASN A 435 23.07 29.99 3.84
CA ASN A 435 24.06 28.93 3.71
C ASN A 435 25.07 29.05 4.85
N THR A 436 24.85 28.40 5.96
CA THR A 436 25.87 28.10 6.97
C THR A 436 26.42 26.68 6.79
#